data_08151cddb33aa2eb5f96797119830a77
#
_entry.id   08151cddb33aa2eb5f96797119830a77
#
_cell.length_a   1.000
_cell.length_b   1.000
_cell.length_c   1.000
_cell.angle_alpha   90.00
_cell.angle_beta   90.00
_cell.angle_gamma   90.00
#
_symmetry.space_group_name_H-M   'P 1'
#
loop_
_entity.id
_entity.type
_entity.pdbx_description
1 polymer ?
#
loop_
_entity_poly.entity_id
_entity_poly.type
_entity_poly.pdbx_seq_one_letter_code
_entity_poly.pdbx_strand_id
1 'polypeptide(L)'
;VQLKFMSFKRIISRIDVKGDNLVKGMNLEGLKILGKPWDFSKYYYEKKVDEIIFFDTVASLYGRNNLLDIVEKVSKNVFIPITVGGGVRSISDIKKLLKVGADKVVINTKALQDPSFINSASNMFGSSTILVNINFNIQPDKSYACFIENGRQIVDKDIFKWIDEVQKRGAGELILTSINTDGTGKGYDLNFYKQIKDKVKIPLTLSGGFGNIDHVYNLIKNEDI
;
A
#
# COMPACT_ATOMS: atom_id res chain seq x y z
N VAL A 1 -1.41 22.84 29.97
CA VAL A 1 -2.09 21.60 29.59
C VAL A 1 -1.87 21.44 28.10
N GLN A 2 -0.86 20.63 27.71
CA GLN A 2 -0.67 20.25 26.31
C GLN A 2 -1.85 19.35 25.91
N LEU A 3 -2.76 19.86 25.07
CA LEU A 3 -3.74 19.05 24.40
C LEU A 3 -2.98 18.05 23.51
N LYS A 4 -2.85 16.80 23.98
CA LYS A 4 -2.36 15.70 23.17
C LYS A 4 -3.45 15.49 22.10
N PHE A 5 -3.24 15.97 20.88
CA PHE A 5 -4.14 15.72 19.77
C PHE A 5 -4.24 14.18 19.62
N MET A 6 -5.40 13.63 19.89
CA MET A 6 -5.68 12.24 19.61
C MET A 6 -5.63 12.06 18.10
N SER A 7 -4.52 11.56 17.61
CA SER A 7 -4.37 11.16 16.21
C SER A 7 -5.26 9.94 15.99
N PHE A 8 -6.35 10.11 15.24
CA PHE A 8 -7.17 8.99 14.82
C PHE A 8 -6.36 8.10 13.87
N LYS A 9 -6.35 6.80 14.15
CA LYS A 9 -5.70 5.81 13.29
C LYS A 9 -6.71 5.28 12.28
N ARG A 10 -6.31 5.19 11.01
CA ARG A 10 -7.14 4.66 9.93
C ARG A 10 -6.99 3.16 9.83
N ILE A 11 -8.10 2.47 9.69
CA ILE A 11 -8.15 1.05 9.33
C ILE A 11 -8.44 0.95 7.84
N ILE A 12 -7.46 0.47 7.09
CA ILE A 12 -7.49 0.40 5.62
C ILE A 12 -7.65 -1.06 5.21
N SER A 13 -8.69 -1.39 4.48
CA SER A 13 -8.87 -2.73 3.91
C SER A 13 -8.11 -2.86 2.60
N ARG A 14 -7.17 -3.80 2.55
CA ARG A 14 -6.41 -4.13 1.34
C ARG A 14 -7.09 -5.24 0.55
N ILE A 15 -7.32 -4.98 -0.72
CA ILE A 15 -7.94 -5.89 -1.69
C ILE A 15 -6.90 -6.16 -2.80
N ASP A 16 -6.29 -7.34 -2.75
CA ASP A 16 -5.39 -7.81 -3.79
C ASP A 16 -6.21 -8.40 -4.95
N VAL A 17 -5.91 -7.97 -6.18
CA VAL A 17 -6.69 -8.31 -7.37
C VAL A 17 -5.82 -9.03 -8.40
N LYS A 18 -6.40 -10.05 -9.04
CA LYS A 18 -5.85 -10.71 -10.23
C LYS A 18 -6.97 -10.91 -11.26
N GLY A 19 -6.93 -10.16 -12.36
CA GLY A 19 -8.09 -10.05 -13.26
C GLY A 19 -9.29 -9.52 -12.50
N ASP A 20 -10.44 -10.15 -12.64
CA ASP A 20 -11.70 -9.76 -11.98
C ASP A 20 -11.90 -10.41 -10.61
N ASN A 21 -10.86 -10.98 -10.01
CA ASN A 21 -10.99 -11.72 -8.78
C ASN A 21 -10.19 -11.09 -7.66
N LEU A 22 -10.79 -11.03 -6.48
CA LEU A 22 -10.09 -10.84 -5.23
C LEU A 22 -9.26 -12.09 -4.94
N VAL A 23 -8.01 -11.90 -4.65
CA VAL A 23 -7.07 -12.96 -4.34
C VAL A 23 -6.33 -12.68 -3.04
N LYS A 24 -5.86 -13.73 -2.38
CA LYS A 24 -4.93 -13.63 -1.26
C LYS A 24 -3.99 -14.83 -1.27
N GLY A 25 -2.73 -14.58 -0.94
CA GLY A 25 -1.70 -15.59 -0.76
C GLY A 25 -0.99 -15.43 0.57
N MET A 26 0.09 -16.17 0.75
CA MET A 26 1.06 -16.00 1.82
C MET A 26 2.36 -15.46 1.23
N ASN A 27 2.98 -14.48 1.90
CA ASN A 27 4.22 -13.84 1.44
C ASN A 27 4.13 -13.28 0.00
N LEU A 28 2.95 -12.79 -0.38
CA LEU A 28 2.56 -12.33 -1.72
C LEU A 28 2.54 -13.42 -2.81
N GLU A 29 2.64 -14.68 -2.44
CA GLU A 29 2.67 -15.85 -3.34
C GLU A 29 1.50 -16.79 -3.09
N GLY A 30 1.34 -17.82 -3.95
CA GLY A 30 0.32 -18.85 -3.78
C GLY A 30 -1.11 -18.30 -3.80
N LEU A 31 -1.40 -17.34 -4.68
CA LEU A 31 -2.67 -16.60 -4.72
C LEU A 31 -3.88 -17.52 -4.91
N LYS A 32 -4.79 -17.50 -3.95
CA LYS A 32 -6.10 -18.18 -3.99
C LYS A 32 -7.20 -17.17 -4.24
N ILE A 33 -8.19 -17.53 -5.06
CA ILE A 33 -9.37 -16.71 -5.30
C ILE A 33 -10.28 -16.79 -4.07
N LEU A 34 -10.69 -15.63 -3.56
CA LEU A 34 -11.60 -15.51 -2.42
C LEU A 34 -13.00 -15.02 -2.81
N GLY A 35 -13.14 -14.36 -3.97
CA GLY A 35 -14.40 -13.84 -4.44
C GLY A 35 -14.23 -12.67 -5.41
N LYS A 36 -15.19 -11.77 -5.42
CA LYS A 36 -15.17 -10.58 -6.28
C LYS A 36 -14.79 -9.33 -5.49
N PRO A 37 -13.91 -8.46 -6.03
CA PRO A 37 -13.42 -7.26 -5.32
C PRO A 37 -14.56 -6.32 -4.90
N TRP A 38 -15.58 -6.14 -5.74
CA TRP A 38 -16.70 -5.25 -5.45
C TRP A 38 -17.63 -5.75 -4.32
N ASP A 39 -17.78 -7.08 -4.15
CA ASP A 39 -18.59 -7.63 -3.06
C ASP A 39 -17.88 -7.42 -1.72
N PHE A 40 -16.58 -7.64 -1.66
CA PHE A 40 -15.76 -7.38 -0.47
C PHE A 40 -15.63 -5.88 -0.18
N SER A 41 -15.54 -5.03 -1.19
CA SER A 41 -15.50 -3.57 -0.99
C SER A 41 -16.80 -3.08 -0.33
N LYS A 42 -17.94 -3.56 -0.81
CA LYS A 42 -19.25 -3.26 -0.20
C LYS A 42 -19.31 -3.77 1.24
N TYR A 43 -18.89 -5.00 1.49
CA TYR A 43 -18.84 -5.58 2.83
C TYR A 43 -17.98 -4.75 3.80
N TYR A 44 -16.76 -4.37 3.41
CA TYR A 44 -15.88 -3.55 4.23
C TYR A 44 -16.44 -2.14 4.45
N TYR A 45 -17.03 -1.53 3.44
CA TYR A 45 -17.72 -0.25 3.57
C TYR A 45 -18.86 -0.31 4.60
N GLU A 46 -19.71 -1.35 4.54
CA GLU A 46 -20.78 -1.58 5.53
C GLU A 46 -20.22 -1.83 6.94
N LYS A 47 -19.01 -2.39 7.06
CA LYS A 47 -18.28 -2.55 8.34
C LYS A 47 -17.54 -1.31 8.78
N LYS A 48 -17.67 -0.19 8.06
CA LYS A 48 -17.14 1.14 8.42
C LYS A 48 -15.62 1.18 8.51
N VAL A 49 -14.92 0.52 7.58
CA VAL A 49 -13.48 0.79 7.40
C VAL A 49 -13.29 2.22 6.88
N ASP A 50 -12.12 2.81 7.18
CA ASP A 50 -11.86 4.21 6.86
C ASP A 50 -11.46 4.42 5.39
N GLU A 51 -10.85 3.40 4.76
CA GLU A 51 -10.35 3.46 3.38
C GLU A 51 -10.24 2.05 2.78
N ILE A 52 -10.35 1.95 1.48
CA ILE A 52 -10.07 0.72 0.73
C ILE A 52 -8.89 0.94 -0.20
N ILE A 53 -7.97 -0.03 -0.23
CA ILE A 53 -6.85 -0.01 -1.15
C ILE A 53 -6.84 -1.24 -2.05
N PHE A 54 -6.78 -1.02 -3.36
CA PHE A 54 -6.67 -2.08 -4.37
C PHE A 54 -5.24 -2.21 -4.85
N PHE A 55 -4.74 -3.45 -4.92
CA PHE A 55 -3.48 -3.78 -5.58
C PHE A 55 -3.70 -4.82 -6.68
N ASP A 56 -3.39 -4.47 -7.92
CA ASP A 56 -3.26 -5.48 -8.98
C ASP A 56 -1.90 -6.18 -8.82
N THR A 57 -1.97 -7.46 -8.43
CA THR A 57 -0.79 -8.27 -8.08
C THR A 57 0.00 -8.77 -9.30
N VAL A 58 -0.54 -8.59 -10.50
CA VAL A 58 0.04 -9.10 -11.75
C VAL A 58 0.19 -8.03 -12.84
N ALA A 59 -0.27 -6.82 -12.62
CA ALA A 59 -0.26 -5.76 -13.63
C ALA A 59 1.16 -5.39 -14.10
N SER A 60 2.15 -5.45 -13.21
CA SER A 60 3.56 -5.23 -13.57
C SER A 60 4.09 -6.26 -14.55
N LEU A 61 3.58 -7.49 -14.51
CA LEU A 61 4.00 -8.60 -15.37
C LEU A 61 3.35 -8.55 -16.75
N TYR A 62 2.06 -8.23 -16.83
CA TYR A 62 1.27 -8.40 -18.05
C TYR A 62 0.96 -7.10 -18.80
N GLY A 63 1.35 -5.95 -18.27
CA GLY A 63 1.12 -4.67 -18.93
C GLY A 63 -0.35 -4.23 -19.02
N ARG A 64 -1.26 -4.90 -18.31
CA ARG A 64 -2.70 -4.64 -18.31
C ARG A 64 -3.09 -3.88 -17.04
N ASN A 65 -4.04 -2.98 -17.17
CA ASN A 65 -4.64 -2.29 -16.03
C ASN A 65 -6.11 -2.68 -15.93
N ASN A 66 -6.39 -3.80 -15.26
CA ASN A 66 -7.75 -4.31 -15.06
C ASN A 66 -8.48 -3.56 -13.93
N LEU A 67 -7.78 -2.68 -13.20
CA LEU A 67 -8.37 -1.97 -12.05
C LEU A 67 -9.36 -0.88 -12.47
N LEU A 68 -9.31 -0.36 -13.70
CA LEU A 68 -10.19 0.73 -14.14
C LEU A 68 -11.65 0.33 -13.99
N ASP A 69 -12.05 -0.83 -14.54
CA ASP A 69 -13.43 -1.31 -14.49
C ASP A 69 -13.88 -1.65 -13.06
N ILE A 70 -12.96 -2.22 -12.26
CA ILE A 70 -13.24 -2.54 -10.85
C ILE A 70 -13.46 -1.27 -10.05
N VAL A 71 -12.58 -0.27 -10.18
CA VAL A 71 -12.67 1.00 -9.45
C VAL A 71 -13.93 1.75 -9.88
N GLU A 72 -14.24 1.83 -11.17
CA GLU A 72 -15.48 2.45 -11.65
C GLU A 72 -16.73 1.77 -11.09
N LYS A 73 -16.73 0.44 -11.01
CA LYS A 73 -17.85 -0.31 -10.44
C LYS A 73 -17.99 -0.08 -8.93
N VAL A 74 -16.88 -0.03 -8.20
CA VAL A 74 -16.86 0.14 -6.74
C VAL A 74 -17.21 1.58 -6.35
N SER A 75 -16.66 2.59 -7.02
CA SER A 75 -16.88 4.01 -6.70
C SER A 75 -18.35 4.44 -6.80
N LYS A 76 -19.17 3.70 -7.50
CA LYS A 76 -20.63 3.97 -7.60
C LYS A 76 -21.40 3.61 -6.32
N ASN A 77 -20.84 2.77 -5.45
CA ASN A 77 -21.54 2.20 -4.27
C ASN A 77 -20.76 2.29 -2.96
N VAL A 78 -19.51 2.75 -3.01
CA VAL A 78 -18.61 2.86 -1.86
C VAL A 78 -18.14 4.32 -1.76
N PHE A 79 -18.47 4.98 -0.65
CA PHE A 79 -18.28 6.42 -0.46
C PHE A 79 -17.22 6.72 0.62
N ILE A 80 -16.18 5.92 0.67
CA ILE A 80 -14.96 6.16 1.46
C ILE A 80 -13.77 6.24 0.50
N PRO A 81 -12.63 6.82 0.88
CA PRO A 81 -11.47 6.95 -0.01
C PRO A 81 -11.06 5.61 -0.63
N ILE A 82 -10.83 5.63 -1.94
CA ILE A 82 -10.36 4.51 -2.73
C ILE A 82 -8.94 4.79 -3.21
N THR A 83 -8.00 4.01 -2.72
CA THR A 83 -6.61 4.05 -3.13
C THR A 83 -6.31 2.90 -4.08
N VAL A 84 -5.55 3.14 -5.14
CA VAL A 84 -5.31 2.16 -6.22
C VAL A 84 -3.83 2.04 -6.53
N GLY A 85 -3.31 0.81 -6.52
CA GLY A 85 -1.93 0.49 -6.88
C GLY A 85 -1.81 -0.74 -7.77
N GLY A 86 -0.61 -0.93 -8.34
CA GLY A 86 -0.32 -2.01 -9.27
C GLY A 86 -0.35 -1.55 -10.74
N GLY A 87 0.75 -1.76 -11.44
CA GLY A 87 0.88 -1.46 -12.87
C GLY A 87 0.95 0.00 -13.27
N VAL A 88 1.09 0.94 -12.35
CA VAL A 88 1.25 2.38 -12.63
C VAL A 88 2.65 2.65 -13.20
N ARG A 89 2.73 3.08 -14.45
CA ARG A 89 3.98 3.29 -15.18
C ARG A 89 4.13 4.69 -15.76
N SER A 90 3.04 5.40 -15.92
CA SER A 90 3.00 6.71 -16.56
C SER A 90 2.03 7.66 -15.86
N ILE A 91 2.22 8.95 -16.12
CA ILE A 91 1.28 9.99 -15.69
C ILE A 91 -0.13 9.76 -16.28
N SER A 92 -0.20 9.20 -17.49
CA SER A 92 -1.48 8.83 -18.12
C SER A 92 -2.22 7.74 -17.33
N ASP A 93 -1.51 6.79 -16.75
CA ASP A 93 -2.14 5.74 -15.93
C ASP A 93 -2.75 6.34 -14.66
N ILE A 94 -2.02 7.24 -13.98
CA ILE A 94 -2.54 7.95 -12.82
C ILE A 94 -3.81 8.72 -13.19
N LYS A 95 -3.77 9.50 -14.30
CA LYS A 95 -4.92 10.26 -14.77
C LYS A 95 -6.15 9.38 -15.04
N LYS A 96 -5.95 8.20 -15.64
CA LYS A 96 -7.06 7.26 -15.91
C LYS A 96 -7.66 6.73 -14.61
N LEU A 97 -6.84 6.34 -13.63
CA LEU A 97 -7.31 5.83 -12.34
C LEU A 97 -8.11 6.88 -11.57
N LEU A 98 -7.62 8.12 -11.50
CA LEU A 98 -8.33 9.23 -10.85
C LEU A 98 -9.66 9.53 -11.56
N LYS A 99 -9.69 9.44 -12.90
CA LYS A 99 -10.92 9.69 -13.69
C LYS A 99 -12.04 8.69 -13.41
N VAL A 100 -11.71 7.44 -13.09
CA VAL A 100 -12.71 6.39 -12.80
C VAL A 100 -13.11 6.31 -11.33
N GLY A 101 -12.59 7.21 -10.47
CA GLY A 101 -13.03 7.34 -9.09
C GLY A 101 -12.01 6.91 -8.03
N ALA A 102 -10.73 6.73 -8.39
CA ALA A 102 -9.69 6.62 -7.37
C ALA A 102 -9.41 8.00 -6.75
N ASP A 103 -9.26 8.06 -5.43
CA ASP A 103 -8.85 9.27 -4.70
C ASP A 103 -7.34 9.40 -4.62
N LYS A 104 -6.64 8.26 -4.53
CA LYS A 104 -5.19 8.19 -4.38
C LYS A 104 -4.60 7.07 -5.26
N VAL A 105 -3.34 7.23 -5.64
CA VAL A 105 -2.62 6.26 -6.47
C VAL A 105 -1.31 5.85 -5.80
N VAL A 106 -1.05 4.54 -5.77
CA VAL A 106 0.16 3.94 -5.19
C VAL A 106 1.14 3.53 -6.27
N ILE A 107 2.39 3.93 -6.10
CA ILE A 107 3.50 3.58 -6.98
C ILE A 107 4.50 2.71 -6.21
N ASN A 108 5.05 1.67 -6.85
CA ASN A 108 6.17 0.87 -6.31
C ASN A 108 7.25 0.69 -7.38
N THR A 109 7.09 -0.28 -8.28
CA THR A 109 8.10 -0.68 -9.29
C THR A 109 8.62 0.52 -10.07
N LYS A 110 7.73 1.35 -10.61
CA LYS A 110 8.13 2.55 -11.37
C LYS A 110 8.92 3.56 -10.52
N ALA A 111 8.56 3.73 -9.25
CA ALA A 111 9.27 4.64 -8.36
C ALA A 111 10.70 4.17 -8.06
N LEU A 112 10.93 2.86 -7.87
CA LEU A 112 12.27 2.29 -7.66
C LEU A 112 13.13 2.31 -8.93
N GLN A 113 12.52 2.11 -10.11
CA GLN A 113 13.21 2.17 -11.41
C GLN A 113 13.54 3.60 -11.85
N ASP A 114 12.65 4.53 -11.55
CA ASP A 114 12.78 5.94 -11.91
C ASP A 114 12.23 6.81 -10.76
N PRO A 115 13.06 7.14 -9.76
CA PRO A 115 12.64 7.93 -8.62
C PRO A 115 12.10 9.33 -8.98
N SER A 116 12.51 9.90 -10.11
CA SER A 116 12.01 11.21 -10.56
C SER A 116 10.52 11.20 -10.92
N PHE A 117 9.98 10.00 -11.18
CA PHE A 117 8.55 9.83 -11.43
C PHE A 117 7.67 10.24 -10.24
N ILE A 118 8.16 10.08 -8.99
CA ILE A 118 7.46 10.58 -7.80
C ILE A 118 7.29 12.09 -7.87
N ASN A 119 8.36 12.82 -8.21
CA ASN A 119 8.31 14.29 -8.34
C ASN A 119 7.31 14.71 -9.41
N SER A 120 7.38 14.09 -10.59
CA SER A 120 6.49 14.41 -11.72
C SER A 120 5.01 14.16 -11.36
N ALA A 121 4.73 13.05 -10.70
CA ALA A 121 3.39 12.69 -10.27
C ALA A 121 2.87 13.64 -9.16
N SER A 122 3.67 13.89 -8.14
CA SER A 122 3.29 14.77 -7.03
C SER A 122 3.10 16.22 -7.45
N ASN A 123 3.94 16.72 -8.36
CA ASN A 123 3.79 18.07 -8.91
C ASN A 123 2.51 18.22 -9.73
N MET A 124 2.08 17.17 -10.44
CA MET A 124 0.90 17.22 -11.30
C MET A 124 -0.42 17.01 -10.56
N PHE A 125 -0.44 16.08 -9.62
CA PHE A 125 -1.69 15.65 -8.96
C PHE A 125 -1.77 16.03 -7.48
N GLY A 126 -0.73 16.60 -6.92
CA GLY A 126 -0.60 16.91 -5.50
C GLY A 126 -0.02 15.73 -4.69
N SER A 127 0.78 16.02 -3.67
CA SER A 127 1.41 15.01 -2.82
C SER A 127 0.38 14.09 -2.16
N SER A 128 -0.75 14.63 -1.68
CA SER A 128 -1.81 13.84 -1.02
C SER A 128 -2.43 12.76 -1.90
N THR A 129 -2.30 12.87 -3.22
CA THR A 129 -2.80 11.90 -4.20
C THR A 129 -1.80 10.79 -4.48
N ILE A 130 -0.51 11.02 -4.23
CA ILE A 130 0.57 10.10 -4.62
C ILE A 130 1.16 9.39 -3.39
N LEU A 131 0.97 8.09 -3.35
CA LEU A 131 1.51 7.21 -2.33
C LEU A 131 2.63 6.36 -2.91
N VAL A 132 3.61 6.02 -2.08
CA VAL A 132 4.64 5.04 -2.46
C VAL A 132 4.52 3.82 -1.56
N ASN A 133 4.40 2.64 -2.16
CA ASN A 133 4.49 1.38 -1.45
C ASN A 133 5.91 0.83 -1.54
N ILE A 134 6.48 0.44 -0.43
CA ILE A 134 7.75 -0.27 -0.35
C ILE A 134 7.44 -1.69 0.13
N ASN A 135 7.57 -2.65 -0.77
CA ASN A 135 7.61 -4.06 -0.41
C ASN A 135 9.00 -4.39 0.11
N PHE A 136 9.09 -4.97 1.28
CA PHE A 136 10.37 -5.33 1.89
C PHE A 136 10.35 -6.72 2.50
N ASN A 137 11.53 -7.30 2.62
CA ASN A 137 11.76 -8.60 3.23
C ASN A 137 13.00 -8.54 4.13
N ILE A 138 12.97 -9.22 5.27
CA ILE A 138 14.14 -9.42 6.11
C ILE A 138 15.01 -10.51 5.48
N GLN A 139 16.29 -10.25 5.37
CA GLN A 139 17.28 -11.17 4.81
C GLN A 139 17.90 -12.05 5.91
N PRO A 140 18.59 -13.15 5.58
CA PRO A 140 19.24 -14.02 6.55
C PRO A 140 20.25 -13.31 7.46
N ASP A 141 20.93 -12.27 6.96
CA ASP A 141 21.85 -11.41 7.70
C ASP A 141 21.17 -10.34 8.56
N LYS A 142 19.82 -10.39 8.65
CA LYS A 142 18.95 -9.43 9.33
C LYS A 142 18.91 -8.02 8.70
N SER A 143 19.46 -7.82 7.51
CA SER A 143 19.22 -6.62 6.72
C SER A 143 17.82 -6.63 6.11
N TYR A 144 17.37 -5.47 5.61
CA TYR A 144 16.09 -5.34 4.93
C TYR A 144 16.32 -4.98 3.46
N ALA A 145 15.74 -5.76 2.58
CA ALA A 145 15.81 -5.55 1.14
C ALA A 145 14.49 -5.01 0.57
N CYS A 146 14.60 -4.13 -0.43
CA CYS A 146 13.45 -3.64 -1.19
C CYS A 146 13.11 -4.58 -2.34
N PHE A 147 11.80 -4.67 -2.66
CA PHE A 147 11.30 -5.51 -3.72
C PHE A 147 10.38 -4.77 -4.67
N ILE A 148 10.45 -5.12 -5.95
CA ILE A 148 9.52 -4.72 -7.01
C ILE A 148 8.71 -5.92 -7.49
N GLU A 149 7.81 -5.68 -8.46
CA GLU A 149 6.98 -6.72 -9.11
C GLU A 149 6.19 -7.58 -8.12
N ASN A 150 5.55 -6.91 -7.17
CA ASN A 150 4.77 -7.56 -6.11
C ASN A 150 5.61 -8.57 -5.27
N GLY A 151 6.84 -8.19 -4.92
CA GLY A 151 7.71 -9.01 -4.06
C GLY A 151 8.55 -10.07 -4.78
N ARG A 152 8.55 -10.09 -6.12
CA ARG A 152 9.24 -11.13 -6.89
C ARG A 152 10.69 -10.82 -7.20
N GLN A 153 11.05 -9.54 -7.31
CA GLN A 153 12.39 -9.12 -7.67
C GLN A 153 12.98 -8.23 -6.58
N ILE A 154 14.13 -8.65 -6.04
CA ILE A 154 14.94 -7.85 -5.13
C ILE A 154 15.61 -6.70 -5.86
N VAL A 155 15.75 -5.56 -5.21
CA VAL A 155 16.45 -4.38 -5.73
C VAL A 155 17.56 -4.02 -4.75
N ASP A 156 18.76 -3.78 -5.29
CA ASP A 156 19.91 -3.28 -4.51
C ASP A 156 19.67 -1.80 -4.15
N LYS A 157 18.88 -1.59 -3.14
CA LYS A 157 18.50 -0.27 -2.62
C LYS A 157 18.39 -0.35 -1.10
N ASP A 158 19.18 0.44 -0.40
CA ASP A 158 19.06 0.61 1.05
C ASP A 158 17.67 1.16 1.39
N ILE A 159 16.90 0.41 2.17
CA ILE A 159 15.51 0.74 2.48
C ILE A 159 15.40 2.04 3.28
N PHE A 160 16.33 2.33 4.19
CA PHE A 160 16.28 3.53 5.02
C PHE A 160 16.56 4.79 4.20
N LYS A 161 17.53 4.71 3.28
CA LYS A 161 17.80 5.78 2.30
C LYS A 161 16.63 5.95 1.34
N TRP A 162 15.99 4.85 0.95
CA TRP A 162 14.84 4.90 0.04
C TRP A 162 13.61 5.55 0.71
N ILE A 163 13.32 5.23 1.96
CA ILE A 163 12.27 5.89 2.75
C ILE A 163 12.50 7.40 2.81
N ASP A 164 13.73 7.85 3.06
CA ASP A 164 14.07 9.28 3.09
C ASP A 164 13.93 9.93 1.70
N GLU A 165 14.41 9.26 0.65
CA GLU A 165 14.31 9.74 -0.73
C GLU A 165 12.86 9.90 -1.20
N VAL A 166 11.99 8.93 -0.91
CA VAL A 166 10.56 8.96 -1.27
C VAL A 166 9.88 10.21 -0.69
N GLN A 167 10.14 10.51 0.57
CA GLN A 167 9.59 11.69 1.24
C GLN A 167 10.09 12.99 0.59
N LYS A 168 11.40 13.10 0.37
CA LYS A 168 12.01 14.27 -0.28
C LYS A 168 11.51 14.50 -1.70
N ARG A 169 11.07 13.45 -2.38
CA ARG A 169 10.51 13.54 -3.72
C ARG A 169 9.04 13.92 -3.76
N GLY A 170 8.39 14.06 -2.60
CA GLY A 170 7.04 14.59 -2.50
C GLY A 170 5.92 13.55 -2.46
N ALA A 171 6.22 12.30 -2.12
CA ALA A 171 5.16 11.35 -1.77
C ALA A 171 4.38 11.86 -0.55
N GLY A 172 3.06 11.79 -0.60
CA GLY A 172 2.20 12.26 0.47
C GLY A 172 1.90 11.24 1.55
N GLU A 173 2.10 9.94 1.25
CA GLU A 173 1.93 8.85 2.21
C GLU A 173 2.87 7.70 1.84
N LEU A 174 3.36 6.97 2.83
CA LEU A 174 4.19 5.79 2.67
C LEU A 174 3.43 4.56 3.12
N ILE A 175 3.43 3.52 2.29
CA ILE A 175 2.94 2.19 2.65
C ILE A 175 4.14 1.26 2.76
N LEU A 176 4.26 0.56 3.87
CA LEU A 176 5.30 -0.45 4.09
C LEU A 176 4.66 -1.83 4.17
N THR A 177 4.96 -2.67 3.19
CA THR A 177 4.44 -4.04 3.11
C THR A 177 5.54 -5.05 3.43
N SER A 178 5.43 -5.69 4.60
CA SER A 178 6.34 -6.77 4.97
C SER A 178 5.96 -8.06 4.26
N ILE A 179 6.81 -8.52 3.34
CA ILE A 179 6.59 -9.76 2.60
C ILE A 179 6.61 -10.96 3.54
N ASN A 180 7.54 -11.00 4.50
CA ASN A 180 7.67 -12.10 5.45
C ASN A 180 6.40 -12.38 6.26
N THR A 181 5.62 -11.35 6.53
CA THR A 181 4.43 -11.46 7.38
C THR A 181 3.13 -11.41 6.59
N ASP A 182 3.14 -10.96 5.31
CA ASP A 182 1.91 -10.85 4.51
C ASP A 182 1.18 -12.21 4.39
N GLY A 183 -0.11 -12.20 4.72
CA GLY A 183 -0.98 -13.37 4.68
C GLY A 183 -0.76 -14.41 5.78
N THR A 184 0.21 -14.21 6.68
CA THR A 184 0.53 -15.19 7.74
C THR A 184 -0.37 -15.09 8.98
N GLY A 185 -1.00 -13.94 9.22
CA GLY A 185 -1.78 -13.69 10.42
C GLY A 185 -0.96 -13.64 11.73
N LYS A 186 0.36 -13.46 11.66
CA LYS A 186 1.27 -13.53 12.83
C LYS A 186 1.62 -12.17 13.44
N GLY A 187 1.04 -11.08 12.94
CA GLY A 187 1.31 -9.72 13.40
C GLY A 187 2.29 -8.97 12.48
N TYR A 188 2.46 -7.69 12.78
CA TYR A 188 3.32 -6.77 12.01
C TYR A 188 4.79 -6.92 12.39
N ASP A 189 5.71 -6.51 11.51
CA ASP A 189 7.15 -6.42 11.81
C ASP A 189 7.44 -5.19 12.68
N LEU A 190 7.23 -5.33 13.99
CA LEU A 190 7.45 -4.26 14.96
C LEU A 190 8.93 -3.87 15.07
N ASN A 191 9.86 -4.81 14.81
CA ASN A 191 11.30 -4.52 14.86
C ASN A 191 11.71 -3.57 13.74
N PHE A 192 11.15 -3.75 12.55
CA PHE A 192 11.37 -2.81 11.46
C PHE A 192 10.74 -1.45 11.76
N TYR A 193 9.49 -1.47 12.23
CA TYR A 193 8.79 -0.23 12.55
C TYR A 193 9.58 0.64 13.56
N LYS A 194 10.11 0.06 14.64
CA LYS A 194 10.93 0.79 15.64
C LYS A 194 12.14 1.50 15.05
N GLN A 195 12.71 0.97 13.97
CA GLN A 195 13.88 1.57 13.31
C GLN A 195 13.54 2.75 12.40
N ILE A 196 12.27 2.85 11.97
CA ILE A 196 11.84 3.86 10.99
C ILE A 196 10.90 4.92 11.55
N LYS A 197 10.25 4.70 12.68
CA LYS A 197 9.20 5.59 13.21
C LYS A 197 9.61 7.06 13.32
N ASP A 198 10.87 7.32 13.71
CA ASP A 198 11.39 8.68 13.84
C ASP A 198 11.91 9.27 12.51
N LYS A 199 12.06 8.44 11.48
CA LYS A 199 12.54 8.84 10.15
C LYS A 199 11.40 9.18 9.19
N VAL A 200 10.23 8.60 9.39
CA VAL A 200 9.05 8.87 8.55
C VAL A 200 8.32 10.10 9.10
N LYS A 201 8.17 11.12 8.24
CA LYS A 201 7.55 12.42 8.57
C LYS A 201 6.22 12.64 7.82
N ILE A 202 5.85 11.74 6.93
CA ILE A 202 4.57 11.71 6.22
C ILE A 202 3.69 10.61 6.80
N PRO A 203 2.38 10.60 6.53
CA PRO A 203 1.50 9.51 6.92
C PRO A 203 2.07 8.14 6.54
N LEU A 204 2.01 7.20 7.49
CA LEU A 204 2.56 5.87 7.35
C LEU A 204 1.47 4.82 7.51
N THR A 205 1.38 3.92 6.54
CA THR A 205 0.52 2.73 6.59
C THR A 205 1.37 1.47 6.66
N LEU A 206 1.12 0.62 7.64
CA LEU A 206 1.76 -0.69 7.77
C LEU A 206 0.86 -1.77 7.16
N SER A 207 1.45 -2.65 6.37
CA SER A 207 0.76 -3.73 5.66
C SER A 207 1.52 -5.06 5.80
N GLY A 208 0.76 -6.15 5.86
CA GLY A 208 1.28 -7.51 6.05
C GLY A 208 1.30 -7.95 7.52
N GLY A 209 0.71 -9.12 7.79
CA GLY A 209 0.75 -9.76 9.10
C GLY A 209 -0.51 -9.67 9.95
N PHE A 210 -1.48 -8.81 9.62
CA PHE A 210 -2.72 -8.74 10.38
C PHE A 210 -3.42 -10.12 10.45
N GLY A 211 -3.78 -10.53 11.65
CA GLY A 211 -4.48 -11.79 11.92
C GLY A 211 -5.62 -11.65 12.91
N ASN A 212 -5.49 -10.73 13.88
CA ASN A 212 -6.52 -10.42 14.87
C ASN A 212 -6.39 -8.99 15.40
N ILE A 213 -7.37 -8.58 16.18
CA ILE A 213 -7.43 -7.19 16.69
C ILE A 213 -6.29 -6.87 17.65
N ASP A 214 -5.76 -7.86 18.37
CA ASP A 214 -4.67 -7.63 19.32
C ASP A 214 -3.38 -7.17 18.62
N HIS A 215 -3.18 -7.56 17.36
CA HIS A 215 -2.05 -7.08 16.57
C HIS A 215 -2.12 -5.56 16.36
N VAL A 216 -3.31 -5.02 16.08
CA VAL A 216 -3.52 -3.59 15.93
C VAL A 216 -3.43 -2.88 17.28
N TYR A 217 -4.06 -3.45 18.31
CA TYR A 217 -4.03 -2.87 19.66
C TYR A 217 -2.59 -2.76 20.19
N ASN A 218 -1.79 -3.81 20.05
CA ASN A 218 -0.39 -3.81 20.47
C ASN A 218 0.45 -2.80 19.68
N LEU A 219 0.19 -2.67 18.38
CA LEU A 219 0.86 -1.68 17.54
C LEU A 219 0.57 -0.25 18.02
N ILE A 220 -0.70 0.08 18.28
CA ILE A 220 -1.12 1.42 18.72
C ILE A 220 -0.62 1.73 20.15
N LYS A 221 -0.76 0.76 21.05
CA LYS A 221 -0.46 0.94 22.48
C LYS A 221 1.04 1.06 22.77
N ASN A 222 1.84 0.24 22.10
CA ASN A 222 3.27 0.08 22.46
C ASN A 222 4.21 0.98 21.63
N GLU A 223 3.75 1.52 20.51
CA GLU A 223 4.65 2.15 19.56
C GLU A 223 4.33 3.63 19.25
N ASP A 224 3.37 4.24 19.92
CA ASP A 224 2.94 5.63 19.68
C ASP A 224 2.69 5.97 18.18
N ILE A 225 2.15 4.98 17.47
CA ILE A 225 1.83 5.11 16.03
C ILE A 225 0.67 6.07 15.83
#